data_dc13583217eb69f29cc6e055dd28ab84
#
_entry.id   dc13583217eb69f29cc6e055dd28ab84
#
_cell.length_a   1.000
_cell.length_b   1.000
_cell.length_c   1.000
_cell.angle_alpha   90.00
_cell.angle_beta   90.00
_cell.angle_gamma   90.00
#
_symmetry.space_group_name_H-M   'P 1'
#
loop_
_entity.id
_entity.type
_entity.pdbx_description
1 polymer ?
#
loop_
_entity_poly.entity_id
_entity_poly.type
_entity_poly.pdbx_seq_one_letter_code
_entity_poly.pdbx_strand_id
1 'polypeptide(L)'
;MKLKKAQTYLANVLQYKEGIPITKYTGGIGRHAAGKQHKAPGDKVAWPQKATKAFLDLLRNIESNAESKGLNIDEVTITHANCNQAPKMRRRTYRAHGRINGIQMAL
;
A
#
# COMPACT_ATOMS: atom_id res chain seq x y z
N MET A 1 -7.14 -9.94 10.24
CA MET A 1 -6.78 -8.68 10.92
C MET A 1 -8.03 -7.86 11.14
N LYS A 2 -8.20 -7.32 12.33
CA LYS A 2 -9.34 -6.44 12.63
C LYS A 2 -9.19 -5.10 11.93
N LEU A 3 -10.31 -4.50 11.55
CA LEU A 3 -10.32 -3.24 10.80
C LEU A 3 -9.60 -2.12 11.56
N LYS A 4 -9.87 -1.96 12.86
CA LYS A 4 -9.20 -0.94 13.66
C LYS A 4 -7.69 -1.13 13.75
N LYS A 5 -7.25 -2.38 13.85
CA LYS A 5 -5.81 -2.70 13.87
C LYS A 5 -5.15 -2.30 12.56
N ALA A 6 -5.80 -2.56 11.43
CA ALA A 6 -5.27 -2.17 10.12
C ALA A 6 -5.19 -0.64 9.99
N GLN A 7 -6.21 0.09 10.42
CA GLN A 7 -6.20 1.54 10.40
C GLN A 7 -5.07 2.12 11.25
N THR A 8 -4.87 1.58 12.46
CA THR A 8 -3.80 2.01 13.35
C THR A 8 -2.42 1.74 12.74
N TYR A 9 -2.24 0.55 12.16
CA TYR A 9 -0.98 0.19 11.49
C TYR A 9 -0.64 1.14 10.36
N LEU A 10 -1.60 1.43 9.49
CA LEU A 10 -1.34 2.32 8.35
C LEU A 10 -1.11 3.77 8.80
N ALA A 11 -1.79 4.23 9.85
CA ALA A 11 -1.52 5.55 10.42
C ALA A 11 -0.09 5.64 10.96
N ASN A 12 0.39 4.58 11.62
CA ASN A 12 1.76 4.51 12.10
C ASN A 12 2.78 4.50 10.96
N VAL A 13 2.46 3.86 9.84
CA VAL A 13 3.31 3.89 8.64
C VAL A 13 3.46 5.31 8.11
N LEU A 14 2.38 6.09 8.08
CA LEU A 14 2.44 7.49 7.67
C LEU A 14 3.34 8.34 8.58
N GLN A 15 3.42 7.99 9.86
CA GLN A 15 4.24 8.69 10.84
C GLN A 15 5.64 8.09 11.00
N TYR A 16 6.01 7.12 10.17
CA TYR A 16 7.30 6.40 10.23
C TYR A 16 7.52 5.62 11.54
N LYS A 17 6.46 5.31 12.28
CA LYS A 17 6.56 4.49 13.49
C LYS A 17 6.63 3.02 13.21
N GLU A 18 5.98 2.56 12.15
CA GLU A 18 6.01 1.18 11.69
C GLU A 18 6.30 1.15 10.20
N GLY A 19 7.05 0.13 9.75
CA GLY A 19 7.37 -0.05 8.34
C GLY A 19 6.62 -1.21 7.73
N ILE A 20 6.46 -1.19 6.42
CA ILE A 20 5.86 -2.30 5.67
C ILE A 20 6.97 -3.24 5.22
N PRO A 21 6.96 -4.53 5.61
CA PRO A 21 7.97 -5.49 5.17
C PRO A 21 7.92 -5.69 3.66
N ILE A 22 9.08 -5.65 3.01
CA ILE A 22 9.20 -5.90 1.58
C ILE A 22 9.77 -7.31 1.40
N THR A 23 8.95 -8.21 0.85
CA THR A 23 9.30 -9.62 0.67
C THR A 23 9.71 -9.97 -0.76
N LYS A 24 9.21 -9.22 -1.74
CA LYS A 24 9.54 -9.39 -3.15
C LYS A 24 10.17 -8.10 -3.67
N TYR A 25 10.97 -8.22 -4.74
CA TYR A 25 11.58 -7.05 -5.39
C TYR A 25 12.32 -6.14 -4.41
N THR A 26 13.22 -6.76 -3.63
CA THR A 26 13.92 -6.08 -2.54
C THR A 26 15.14 -5.27 -2.97
N GLY A 27 15.46 -5.24 -4.26
CA GLY A 27 16.56 -4.43 -4.79
C GLY A 27 16.31 -2.95 -4.54
N GLY A 28 17.29 -2.26 -3.99
CA GLY A 28 17.15 -0.84 -3.66
C GLY A 28 16.43 -0.51 -2.37
N ILE A 29 16.00 -1.52 -1.63
CA ILE A 29 15.31 -1.31 -0.35
C ILE A 29 16.33 -1.36 0.80
N GLY A 30 16.32 -0.32 1.64
CA GLY A 30 17.18 -0.24 2.80
C GLY A 30 16.75 -1.15 3.95
N ARG A 31 17.69 -1.45 4.85
CA ARG A 31 17.41 -2.20 6.08
C ARG A 31 17.14 -1.23 7.21
N HIS A 32 16.14 -1.56 8.03
CA HIS A 32 15.76 -0.72 9.17
C HIS A 32 15.39 -1.60 10.36
N ALA A 33 15.68 -1.12 11.57
CA ALA A 33 15.36 -1.86 12.79
C ALA A 33 13.85 -2.13 12.93
N ALA A 34 13.01 -1.26 12.40
CA ALA A 34 11.56 -1.46 12.40
C ALA A 34 11.12 -2.75 11.70
N GLY A 35 11.94 -3.30 10.80
CA GLY A 35 11.64 -4.57 10.14
C GLY A 35 11.56 -5.76 11.07
N LYS A 36 12.24 -5.72 12.21
CA LYS A 36 12.21 -6.80 13.19
C LYS A 36 10.83 -7.00 13.81
N GLN A 37 10.06 -5.92 13.92
CA GLN A 37 8.73 -5.93 14.51
C GLN A 37 7.76 -6.83 13.74
N HIS A 38 7.92 -6.89 12.41
CA HIS A 38 7.06 -7.67 11.52
C HIS A 38 7.80 -8.83 10.85
N LYS A 39 8.97 -9.21 11.36
CA LYS A 39 9.79 -10.31 10.84
C LYS A 39 10.10 -10.17 9.35
N ALA A 40 10.41 -8.94 8.90
CA ALA A 40 10.76 -8.70 7.51
C ALA A 40 12.06 -9.42 7.13
N PRO A 41 12.15 -10.03 5.93
CA PRO A 41 13.39 -10.66 5.48
C PRO A 41 14.52 -9.64 5.39
N GLY A 42 15.62 -9.88 6.14
CA GLY A 42 16.77 -8.97 6.17
C GLY A 42 16.45 -7.58 6.70
N ASP A 43 15.39 -7.42 7.49
CA ASP A 43 14.92 -6.15 8.05
C ASP A 43 14.60 -5.09 6.96
N LYS A 44 14.24 -5.52 5.77
CA LYS A 44 13.89 -4.63 4.67
C LYS A 44 12.45 -4.15 4.77
N VAL A 45 12.27 -2.85 4.98
CA VAL A 45 10.96 -2.22 5.09
C VAL A 45 10.92 -0.94 4.27
N ALA A 46 9.72 -0.50 3.93
CA ALA A 46 9.49 0.77 3.25
C ALA A 46 8.26 1.45 3.85
N TRP A 47 8.14 2.76 3.61
CA TRP A 47 7.02 3.58 4.08
C TRP A 47 6.35 4.24 2.87
N PRO A 48 5.56 3.47 2.06
CA PRO A 48 4.93 4.03 0.85
C PRO A 48 3.77 4.95 1.25
N GLN A 49 4.00 6.26 1.23
CA GLN A 49 3.03 7.24 1.71
C GLN A 49 1.77 7.27 0.86
N LYS A 50 1.92 7.33 -0.46
CA LYS A 50 0.79 7.43 -1.38
C LYS A 50 -0.10 6.20 -1.33
N ALA A 51 0.49 5.02 -1.36
CA ALA A 51 -0.25 3.77 -1.27
C ALA A 51 -0.96 3.63 0.08
N THR A 52 -0.29 4.01 1.16
CA THR A 52 -0.86 3.96 2.51
C THR A 52 -2.08 4.86 2.64
N LYS A 53 -2.03 6.08 2.08
CA LYS A 53 -3.18 6.98 2.08
C LYS A 53 -4.37 6.40 1.32
N ALA A 54 -4.12 5.77 0.17
CA ALA A 54 -5.18 5.13 -0.63
C ALA A 54 -5.86 4.00 0.16
N PHE A 55 -5.08 3.16 0.84
CA PHE A 55 -5.63 2.10 1.67
C PHE A 55 -6.39 2.63 2.88
N LEU A 56 -5.91 3.70 3.51
CA LEU A 56 -6.64 4.32 4.62
C LEU A 56 -8.00 4.85 4.19
N ASP A 57 -8.09 5.48 3.03
CA ASP A 57 -9.36 5.97 2.50
C ASP A 57 -10.34 4.82 2.23
N LEU A 58 -9.84 3.72 1.70
CA LEU A 58 -10.64 2.52 1.48
C LEU A 58 -11.14 1.94 2.80
N LEU A 59 -10.30 1.89 3.82
CA LEU A 59 -10.70 1.40 5.15
C LEU A 59 -11.74 2.29 5.81
N ARG A 60 -11.65 3.61 5.63
CA ARG A 60 -12.70 4.54 6.09
C ARG A 60 -14.04 4.27 5.42
N ASN A 61 -14.00 3.98 4.11
CA ASN A 61 -15.19 3.62 3.38
C ASN A 61 -15.83 2.34 3.92
N ILE A 62 -15.02 1.34 4.23
CA ILE A 62 -15.50 0.10 4.86
C ILE A 62 -16.14 0.38 6.22
N GLU A 63 -15.52 1.23 7.03
CA GLU A 63 -16.06 1.62 8.33
C GLU A 63 -17.42 2.30 8.19
N SER A 64 -17.56 3.26 7.27
CA SER A 64 -18.81 3.94 7.01
C SER A 64 -19.90 2.98 6.55
N ASN A 65 -19.56 2.04 5.67
CA ASN A 65 -20.50 1.03 5.20
C ASN A 65 -20.96 0.10 6.33
N ALA A 66 -20.06 -0.28 7.22
CA ALA A 66 -20.39 -1.10 8.38
C ALA A 66 -21.35 -0.37 9.34
N GLU A 67 -21.11 0.92 9.59
CA GLU A 67 -22.00 1.73 10.40
C GLU A 67 -23.38 1.84 9.78
N SER A 68 -23.48 2.04 8.46
CA SER A 68 -24.74 2.11 7.75
C SER A 68 -25.55 0.82 7.85
N LYS A 69 -24.86 -0.32 7.96
CA LYS A 69 -25.51 -1.63 8.15
C LYS A 69 -25.79 -1.97 9.61
N GLY A 70 -25.41 -1.12 10.54
CA GLY A 70 -25.58 -1.35 11.97
C GLY A 70 -24.64 -2.40 12.56
N LEU A 71 -23.53 -2.69 11.91
CA LEU A 71 -22.54 -3.64 12.40
C LEU A 71 -21.65 -3.00 13.47
N ASN A 72 -21.18 -3.83 14.41
CA ASN A 72 -20.21 -3.37 15.41
C ASN A 72 -18.82 -3.30 14.77
N ILE A 73 -18.28 -2.09 14.69
CA ILE A 73 -16.98 -1.83 14.05
C ILE A 73 -15.85 -2.59 14.75
N ASP A 74 -15.93 -2.77 16.07
CA ASP A 74 -14.89 -3.48 16.82
C ASP A 74 -14.79 -4.96 16.45
N GLU A 75 -15.85 -5.52 15.89
CA GLU A 75 -15.90 -6.93 15.47
C GLU A 75 -15.60 -7.14 13.99
N VAL A 76 -15.51 -6.07 13.20
CA VAL A 76 -15.23 -6.17 11.76
C VAL A 76 -13.81 -6.64 11.55
N THR A 77 -13.64 -7.70 10.74
CA THR A 77 -12.32 -8.24 10.39
C THR A 77 -12.13 -8.24 8.88
N ILE A 78 -10.89 -8.07 8.45
CA ILE A 78 -10.52 -8.20 7.04
C ILE A 78 -10.20 -9.66 6.77
N THR A 79 -11.04 -10.32 5.96
CA THR A 79 -10.86 -11.73 5.60
C THR A 79 -10.16 -11.91 4.26
N HIS A 80 -10.29 -10.93 3.38
CA HIS A 80 -9.68 -10.99 2.05
C HIS A 80 -9.27 -9.58 1.61
N ALA A 81 -8.06 -9.46 1.10
CA ALA A 81 -7.56 -8.23 0.49
C ALA A 81 -6.86 -8.58 -0.81
N ASN A 82 -7.19 -7.87 -1.87
CA ASN A 82 -6.62 -8.10 -3.18
C ASN A 82 -6.29 -6.77 -3.86
N CYS A 83 -5.15 -6.72 -4.52
CA CYS A 83 -4.71 -5.55 -5.24
C CYS A 83 -4.34 -5.96 -6.66
N ASN A 84 -5.03 -5.39 -7.64
CA ASN A 84 -4.84 -5.70 -9.04
C ASN A 84 -4.19 -4.53 -9.77
N GLN A 85 -3.30 -4.84 -10.72
CA GLN A 85 -2.75 -3.81 -11.58
C GLN A 85 -3.81 -3.37 -12.60
N ALA A 86 -3.86 -2.07 -12.84
CA ALA A 86 -4.69 -1.52 -13.90
C ALA A 86 -4.15 -1.92 -15.28
N PRO A 87 -5.00 -1.90 -16.33
CA PRO A 87 -4.52 -2.13 -17.70
C PRO A 87 -3.41 -1.13 -18.04
N LYS A 88 -2.37 -1.65 -18.66
CA LYS A 88 -1.23 -0.82 -19.05
C LYS A 88 -1.59 -0.02 -20.30
N MET A 89 -1.37 1.29 -20.23
CA MET A 89 -1.56 2.19 -21.36
C MET A 89 -0.21 2.72 -21.83
N ARG A 90 -0.11 2.97 -23.13
CA ARG A 90 1.12 3.50 -23.72
C ARG A 90 0.92 4.94 -24.13
N ARG A 91 1.89 5.79 -23.83
CA ARG A 91 1.98 7.16 -24.32
C ARG A 91 3.23 7.31 -25.18
N ARG A 92 3.15 8.20 -26.18
CA ARG A 92 4.30 8.53 -27.02
C ARG A 92 5.19 9.52 -26.32
N THR A 93 6.50 9.32 -26.41
CA THR A 93 7.52 10.26 -25.92
C THR A 93 8.40 10.65 -27.08
N TYR A 94 8.62 11.96 -27.24
CA TYR A 94 9.57 12.46 -28.22
C TYR A 94 10.98 12.40 -27.66
N ARG A 95 11.88 11.78 -28.43
CA ARG A 95 13.30 11.69 -28.08
C ARG A 95 14.13 12.53 -29.03
N ALA A 96 15.39 12.79 -28.69
CA ALA A 96 16.34 13.46 -29.56
C ALA A 96 16.37 12.79 -30.93
N HIS A 97 16.66 13.54 -31.97
CA HIS A 97 16.69 13.07 -33.37
C HIS A 97 15.34 12.61 -33.93
N GLY A 98 14.25 13.14 -33.43
CA GLY A 98 12.90 12.88 -33.96
C GLY A 98 12.34 11.51 -33.68
N ARG A 99 12.95 10.73 -32.79
CA ARG A 99 12.41 9.42 -32.42
C ARG A 99 11.24 9.55 -31.47
N ILE A 100 10.22 8.75 -31.69
CA ILE A 100 9.05 8.65 -30.83
C ILE A 100 9.10 7.31 -30.12
N ASN A 101 9.16 7.32 -28.78
CA ASN A 101 9.13 6.11 -27.97
C ASN A 101 7.80 6.00 -27.24
N GLY A 102 7.28 4.79 -27.15
CA GLY A 102 6.12 4.52 -26.34
C GLY A 102 6.49 4.43 -24.87
N ILE A 103 5.71 5.08 -24.01
CA ILE A 103 5.82 4.92 -22.56
C ILE A 103 4.68 4.02 -22.11
N GLN A 104 5.01 2.96 -21.39
CA GLN A 104 4.01 2.07 -20.81
C GLN A 104 3.59 2.60 -19.46
N MET A 105 2.28 2.81 -19.27
CA MET A 105 1.72 3.29 -18.01
C MET A 105 0.82 2.23 -17.41
N ALA A 106 0.94 2.02 -16.09
CA ALA A 106 0.05 1.20 -15.28
C ALA A 106 -0.48 2.03 -14.11
N LEU A 107 -1.77 1.99 -13.90
CA LEU A 107 -2.43 2.69 -12.80
C LEU A 107 -2.65 1.76 -11.63
#